data_3640e166eae35c0bcc306ee0d4e88d8f
#
_entry.id   3640e166eae35c0bcc306ee0d4e88d8f
#
_cell.length_a   1.000
_cell.length_b   1.000
_cell.length_c   1.000
_cell.angle_alpha   90.00
_cell.angle_beta   90.00
_cell.angle_gamma   90.00
#
_symmetry.space_group_name_H-M   'P 1'
#
loop_
_entity.id
_entity.type
_entity.pdbx_description
1 polymer ?
#
loop_
_entity_poly.entity_id
_entity_poly.type
_entity_poly.pdbx_seq_one_letter_code
_entity_poly.pdbx_strand_id
1 'polypeptide(L)' 'MKIMIMKCSRVGAWWNKSIGKTFEVAKEIEEDYLIKVKDTKKEGNHIPKIDCVVIER' A
#
# COMPACT_ATOMS: atom_id res chain seq x y z
N MET A 1 5.22 10.49 -2.94
CA MET A 1 4.70 10.09 -1.62
C MET A 1 5.10 8.65 -1.34
N LYS A 2 5.60 8.41 -0.15
CA LYS A 2 6.01 7.08 0.27
C LYS A 2 5.24 6.70 1.53
N ILE A 3 4.76 5.47 1.56
CA ILE A 3 4.00 4.94 2.70
C ILE A 3 4.68 3.72 3.28
N MET A 4 4.40 3.45 4.55
CA MET A 4 4.82 2.22 5.20
C MET A 4 3.59 1.45 5.66
N ILE A 5 3.57 0.15 5.40
CA ILE A 5 2.46 -0.69 5.84
C ILE A 5 2.61 -0.99 7.33
N MET A 6 1.59 -0.66 8.10
CA MET A 6 1.60 -0.80 9.56
C MET A 6 0.81 -1.99 10.05
N LYS A 7 -0.23 -2.39 9.33
CA LYS A 7 -1.08 -3.50 9.72
C LYS A 7 -1.80 -4.06 8.50
N CYS A 8 -2.50 -5.17 8.69
CA CYS A 8 -3.35 -5.76 7.67
C CYS A 8 -4.74 -5.95 8.25
N SER A 9 -5.69 -5.14 7.81
CA SER A 9 -7.07 -5.20 8.30
C SER A 9 -7.95 -6.19 7.56
N ARG A 10 -7.44 -6.79 6.49
CA ARG A 10 -8.19 -7.76 5.70
C ARG A 10 -7.50 -9.12 5.70
N VAL A 11 -8.26 -10.17 5.98
CA VAL A 11 -7.74 -11.53 5.94
C VAL A 11 -7.40 -11.91 4.50
N GLY A 12 -6.22 -12.46 4.30
CA GLY A 12 -5.78 -12.90 2.97
C GLY A 12 -5.32 -11.80 2.04
N ALA A 13 -5.17 -10.58 2.54
CA ALA A 13 -4.70 -9.47 1.73
C ALA A 13 -3.22 -9.67 1.36
N TRP A 14 -2.84 -9.16 0.19
CA TRP A 14 -1.47 -9.32 -0.31
C TRP A 14 -0.44 -8.64 0.59
N TRP A 15 -0.80 -7.55 1.25
CA TRP A 15 0.14 -6.80 2.09
C TRP A 15 0.35 -7.40 3.48
N ASN A 16 -0.34 -8.48 3.77
CA ASN A 16 -0.19 -9.16 5.05
C ASN A 16 1.28 -9.53 5.33
N LYS A 17 2.01 -9.90 4.28
CA LYS A 17 3.42 -10.28 4.40
C LYS A 17 4.38 -9.11 4.21
N SER A 18 3.84 -7.90 4.06
CA SER A 18 4.63 -6.71 3.77
C SER A 18 4.60 -5.68 4.88
N ILE A 19 4.13 -6.05 6.06
CA ILE A 19 4.07 -5.13 7.20
C ILE A 19 5.49 -4.66 7.53
N GLY A 20 5.63 -3.35 7.68
CA GLY A 20 6.93 -2.71 7.90
C GLY A 20 7.66 -2.33 6.62
N LYS A 21 7.19 -2.74 5.47
CA LYS A 21 7.78 -2.37 4.19
C LYS A 21 7.22 -1.04 3.69
N THR A 22 8.01 -0.36 2.89
CA THR A 22 7.63 0.94 2.32
C THR A 22 7.37 0.81 0.82
N PHE A 23 6.48 1.65 0.32
CA PHE A 23 6.12 1.65 -1.10
C PHE A 23 5.92 3.07 -1.59
N GLU A 24 6.25 3.29 -2.87
CA GLU A 24 5.90 4.53 -3.56
C GLU A 24 4.43 4.50 -3.94
N VAL A 25 3.74 5.61 -3.73
CA VAL A 25 2.34 5.74 -4.10
C VAL A 25 2.26 6.24 -5.54
N ALA A 26 1.55 5.51 -6.37
CA ALA A 26 1.28 5.91 -7.75
C ALA A 26 0.10 6.86 -7.82
N LYS A 27 -0.92 6.60 -7.01
CA LYS A 27 -2.14 7.40 -7.01
C LYS A 27 -2.82 7.30 -5.65
N GLU A 28 -3.34 8.41 -5.18
CA GLU A 28 -4.16 8.44 -3.97
C GLU A 28 -5.62 8.49 -4.37
N ILE A 29 -6.42 7.59 -3.83
CA ILE A 29 -7.87 7.60 -3.99
C ILE A 29 -8.51 7.77 -2.62
N GLU A 30 -9.83 7.84 -2.57
CA GLU A 30 -10.55 8.28 -1.38
C GLU A 30 -10.17 7.53 -0.10
N GLU A 31 -10.15 6.21 -0.15
CA GLU A 31 -9.87 5.39 1.04
C GLU A 31 -8.61 4.56 0.93
N ASP A 32 -8.00 4.51 -0.25
CA ASP A 32 -6.86 3.65 -0.53
C ASP A 32 -5.72 4.42 -1.17
N TYR A 33 -4.53 3.83 -1.10
CA TYR A 33 -3.40 4.21 -1.93
C TYR A 33 -3.18 3.13 -2.97
N LEU A 34 -2.91 3.55 -4.21
CA LEU A 34 -2.43 2.66 -5.26
C LEU A 34 -0.92 2.76 -5.29
N ILE A 35 -0.24 1.65 -5.12
CA ILE A 35 1.23 1.67 -5.09
C ILE A 35 1.82 1.31 -6.44
N LYS A 36 3.04 1.79 -6.67
CA LYS A 36 3.84 1.40 -7.82
C LYS A 36 4.47 0.06 -7.53
N VAL A 37 4.21 -0.91 -8.38
CA VAL A 37 4.81 -2.24 -8.25
C VAL A 37 5.58 -2.52 -9.52
N LYS A 38 6.89 -2.73 -9.37
CA LYS A 38 7.77 -2.88 -10.52
C LYS A 38 7.59 -4.19 -11.28
N ASP A 39 7.15 -5.22 -10.60
CA ASP A 39 7.19 -6.58 -11.13
C ASP A 39 5.84 -7.22 -11.37
N THR A 40 4.76 -6.51 -11.15
CA THR A 40 3.45 -7.09 -11.41
C THR A 40 2.79 -6.42 -12.60
N LYS A 41 2.35 -7.24 -13.51
CA LYS A 41 1.49 -6.80 -14.61
C LYS A 41 0.07 -6.53 -14.12
N LYS A 42 -0.17 -6.65 -12.84
CA LYS A 42 -1.48 -6.38 -12.25
C LYS A 42 -1.59 -4.91 -11.93
N GLU A 43 -2.52 -4.25 -12.56
CA GLU A 43 -2.85 -2.90 -12.20
C GLU A 43 -3.46 -2.90 -10.79
N GLY A 44 -3.09 -1.90 -10.01
CA GLY A 44 -3.84 -1.56 -8.83
C GLY A 44 -3.63 -2.43 -7.62
N ASN A 45 -2.44 -2.42 -7.06
CA ASN A 45 -2.31 -2.92 -5.71
C ASN A 45 -2.81 -1.86 -4.77
N HIS A 46 -4.03 -2.05 -4.29
CA HIS A 46 -4.67 -1.15 -3.35
C HIS A 46 -4.26 -1.47 -1.93
N ILE A 47 -3.98 -0.44 -1.15
CA ILE A 47 -3.77 -0.58 0.28
C ILE A 47 -4.67 0.43 0.98
N PRO A 48 -5.54 -0.01 1.90
CA PRO A 48 -6.35 0.94 2.66
C PRO A 48 -5.48 1.93 3.42
N LYS A 49 -5.86 3.19 3.41
CA LYS A 49 -5.09 4.22 4.12
C LYS A 49 -4.95 3.92 5.61
N ILE A 50 -5.94 3.26 6.18
CA ILE A 50 -5.91 2.89 7.61
C ILE A 50 -4.85 1.85 7.95
N ASP A 51 -4.35 1.12 6.95
CA ASP A 51 -3.35 0.08 7.15
C ASP A 51 -1.92 0.59 6.96
N CYS A 52 -1.76 1.84 6.59
CA CYS A 52 -0.44 2.40 6.33
C CYS A 52 -0.32 3.83 6.86
N VAL A 53 0.90 4.32 6.87
CA VAL A 53 1.21 5.69 7.29
C VAL A 53 2.08 6.35 6.22
N VAL A 54 1.86 7.63 5.98
CA VAL A 54 2.70 8.40 5.06
C VAL A 54 4.00 8.74 5.79
N ILE A 55 5.12 8.30 5.24
CA ILE A 55 6.43 8.56 5.82
C ILE A 55 7.21 9.62 5.03
N GLU A 56 6.81 9.88 3.77
CA GLU A 56 7.48 10.87 2.93
C GLU A 56 6.50 11.38 1.89
N ARG A 57 6.36 12.67 1.81
CA ARG A 57 5.46 13.31 0.84
C ARG A 57 6.18 13.79 -0.41
#